data_b2f38a4dcb8ecf5611b71e15dcfc7322
#
_entry.id   b2f38a4dcb8ecf5611b71e15dcfc7322
#
_cell.length_a   1.000
_cell.length_b   1.000
_cell.length_c   1.000
_cell.angle_alpha   90.00
_cell.angle_beta   90.00
_cell.angle_gamma   90.00
#
_symmetry.space_group_name_H-M   'P 1'
#
loop_
_entity.id
_entity.type
_entity.pdbx_description
1 polymer ?
#
loop_
_entity_poly.entity_id
_entity_poly.type
_entity_poly.pdbx_seq_one_letter_code
_entity_poly.pdbx_strand_id
1 'polypeptide(L)'
;MTSMMMPMTIGEVAEAVAGRLVEGANGVPEGAVALHAVSDSRQVENGSVFVAIQGERVDGHDYVASVADQGAVAAIVDHEVPGAAVPQIVVDNTVTALGDLAKANIARRRASGEPFTIIGITGSVGKTTTKDLTKALLSTLGPTVAPVGSFNNEIGLPLTALTVGEHTRYFVAEMGANHVGEIAHLTTIAPPDIAVVLKVGVAHLGEFGSVERIAQAKTEIVRGLLPNGIAMLNTDDEHVEAMSAVAPGEVLRFGIDESNAGRDALHACDIVTDSFDRASFTMVAGDGEQSQVALAIPGAHNVMNALAAAMVAHRLGMSLEDIARVLGEQRHISPHRMAVSTVERGGARFTLIDDSFNANPDSMHAGLDGLARWSEGAQYRVAVLGAMLELGGDEKQLHRSIGAYAAEHGIDEVVAVGSPTDQALDALAGELAQGAKNADGAMAVEWAHSAAQADDMIVRIAREHEGTVVLLKGSHASGLSTLAERWSADEK
;
A
#
# COMPACT_ATOMS: atom_id res chain seq x y z
N MET A 1 7.68 -4.64 -21.65
CA MET A 1 9.04 -4.08 -21.58
C MET A 1 9.33 -3.88 -20.13
N THR A 2 10.39 -4.48 -19.60
CA THR A 2 10.85 -4.23 -18.23
C THR A 2 11.14 -2.74 -18.09
N SER A 3 10.66 -2.11 -17.02
CA SER A 3 10.83 -0.67 -16.79
C SER A 3 12.30 -0.43 -16.42
N MET A 4 13.05 0.29 -17.24
CA MET A 4 14.47 0.59 -17.04
C MET A 4 14.63 1.93 -16.33
N MET A 5 15.62 2.05 -15.44
CA MET A 5 16.06 3.33 -14.89
C MET A 5 16.70 4.21 -15.98
N MET A 6 16.99 5.45 -15.67
CA MET A 6 17.83 6.30 -16.52
C MET A 6 19.23 5.68 -16.64
N PRO A 7 19.75 5.45 -17.85
CA PRO A 7 21.04 4.79 -18.02
C PRO A 7 22.17 5.51 -17.27
N MET A 8 23.01 4.75 -16.55
CA MET A 8 24.20 5.24 -15.84
C MET A 8 25.39 4.32 -16.09
N THR A 9 26.57 4.88 -16.34
CA THR A 9 27.81 4.09 -16.30
C THR A 9 28.09 3.63 -14.87
N ILE A 10 28.89 2.58 -14.71
CA ILE A 10 29.26 2.07 -13.38
C ILE A 10 29.99 3.13 -12.54
N GLY A 11 30.81 3.98 -13.20
CA GLY A 11 31.42 5.13 -12.53
C GLY A 11 30.42 6.14 -12.01
N GLU A 12 29.39 6.47 -12.79
CA GLU A 12 28.30 7.37 -12.35
C GLU A 12 27.47 6.76 -11.22
N VAL A 13 27.25 5.43 -11.24
CA VAL A 13 26.60 4.75 -10.12
C VAL A 13 27.47 4.89 -8.84
N ALA A 14 28.78 4.62 -8.94
CA ALA A 14 29.68 4.76 -7.80
C ALA A 14 29.72 6.20 -7.26
N GLU A 15 29.73 7.20 -8.14
CA GLU A 15 29.67 8.62 -7.76
C GLU A 15 28.34 8.95 -7.07
N ALA A 16 27.20 8.49 -7.63
CA ALA A 16 25.87 8.75 -7.10
C ALA A 16 25.67 8.23 -5.67
N VAL A 17 26.31 7.11 -5.33
CA VAL A 17 26.23 6.49 -3.99
C VAL A 17 27.43 6.81 -3.11
N ALA A 18 28.33 7.72 -3.54
CA ALA A 18 29.61 8.04 -2.88
C ALA A 18 30.44 6.79 -2.53
N GLY A 19 30.34 5.76 -3.37
CA GLY A 19 30.97 4.45 -3.14
C GLY A 19 32.36 4.34 -3.80
N ARG A 20 33.19 3.47 -3.22
CA ARG A 20 34.52 3.12 -3.76
C ARG A 20 34.38 1.94 -4.73
N LEU A 21 34.72 2.18 -6.00
CA LEU A 21 34.71 1.13 -7.01
C LEU A 21 35.89 0.18 -6.81
N VAL A 22 35.59 -1.12 -6.77
CA VAL A 22 36.57 -2.23 -6.70
C VAL A 22 36.31 -3.12 -7.92
N GLU A 23 37.40 -3.41 -8.65
CA GLU A 23 37.31 -4.28 -9.83
C GLU A 23 36.95 -5.72 -9.42
N GLY A 24 36.01 -6.32 -10.14
CA GLY A 24 35.73 -7.75 -10.02
C GLY A 24 36.81 -8.61 -10.69
N ALA A 25 36.73 -9.93 -10.55
CA ALA A 25 37.70 -10.86 -11.17
C ALA A 25 37.75 -10.72 -12.71
N ASN A 26 36.67 -10.22 -13.34
CA ASN A 26 36.57 -9.96 -14.78
C ASN A 26 36.89 -8.49 -15.16
N GLY A 27 37.39 -7.66 -14.22
CA GLY A 27 37.54 -6.23 -14.41
C GLY A 27 36.21 -5.45 -14.44
N VAL A 28 36.27 -4.17 -14.82
CA VAL A 28 35.09 -3.36 -15.12
C VAL A 28 34.84 -3.47 -16.63
N PRO A 29 33.71 -4.01 -17.09
CA PRO A 29 33.44 -4.12 -18.53
C PRO A 29 33.43 -2.73 -19.19
N GLU A 30 34.18 -2.55 -20.27
CA GLU A 30 34.22 -1.28 -21.01
C GLU A 30 32.84 -0.97 -21.58
N GLY A 31 32.29 0.22 -21.28
CA GLY A 31 30.98 0.64 -21.73
C GLY A 31 29.79 0.00 -21.01
N ALA A 32 30.01 -0.70 -19.89
CA ALA A 32 28.91 -1.23 -19.08
C ALA A 32 28.00 -0.11 -18.56
N VAL A 33 26.70 -0.28 -18.78
CA VAL A 33 25.66 0.66 -18.38
C VAL A 33 24.66 -0.05 -17.48
N ALA A 34 24.39 0.56 -16.34
CA ALA A 34 23.32 0.17 -15.45
C ALA A 34 21.96 0.60 -16.04
N LEU A 35 21.06 -0.35 -16.20
CA LEU A 35 19.71 -0.17 -16.71
C LEU A 35 18.64 -0.54 -15.69
N HIS A 36 19.01 -1.33 -14.69
CA HIS A 36 18.15 -1.81 -13.62
C HIS A 36 18.89 -1.76 -12.30
N ALA A 37 18.17 -1.63 -11.19
CA ALA A 37 18.72 -1.82 -9.85
C ALA A 37 17.74 -2.70 -9.04
N VAL A 38 18.26 -3.77 -8.46
CA VAL A 38 17.48 -4.78 -7.76
C VAL A 38 18.16 -5.23 -6.48
N SER A 39 17.38 -5.58 -5.46
CA SER A 39 17.88 -6.17 -4.20
C SER A 39 17.54 -7.68 -4.06
N ASP A 40 16.72 -8.21 -4.96
CA ASP A 40 16.42 -9.65 -5.04
C ASP A 40 17.24 -10.28 -6.16
N SER A 41 18.13 -11.22 -5.82
CA SER A 41 19.00 -11.88 -6.79
C SER A 41 18.24 -12.65 -7.89
N ARG A 42 16.98 -13.04 -7.63
CA ARG A 42 16.13 -13.71 -8.62
C ARG A 42 15.60 -12.78 -9.71
N GLN A 43 15.69 -11.47 -9.50
CA GLN A 43 15.25 -10.42 -10.43
C GLN A 43 16.40 -9.84 -11.24
N VAL A 44 17.62 -10.33 -11.03
CA VAL A 44 18.80 -9.87 -11.79
C VAL A 44 18.64 -10.24 -13.26
N GLU A 45 18.85 -9.26 -14.12
CA GLU A 45 18.89 -9.39 -15.58
C GLU A 45 20.05 -8.59 -16.17
N ASN A 46 20.26 -8.68 -17.49
CA ASN A 46 21.36 -7.97 -18.14
C ASN A 46 21.26 -6.46 -17.90
N GLY A 47 22.37 -5.87 -17.41
CA GLY A 47 22.44 -4.46 -17.06
C GLY A 47 21.97 -4.13 -15.64
N SER A 48 21.75 -5.13 -14.79
CA SER A 48 21.36 -4.90 -13.40
C SER A 48 22.55 -4.47 -12.52
N VAL A 49 22.31 -3.51 -11.65
CA VAL A 49 23.08 -3.28 -10.43
C VAL A 49 22.41 -4.03 -9.29
N PHE A 50 23.10 -4.98 -8.70
CA PHE A 50 22.60 -5.72 -7.53
C PHE A 50 22.94 -4.97 -6.25
N VAL A 51 21.97 -4.68 -5.41
CA VAL A 51 22.17 -4.03 -4.11
C VAL A 51 22.09 -5.08 -3.01
N ALA A 52 23.22 -5.42 -2.41
CA ALA A 52 23.30 -6.43 -1.37
C ALA A 52 22.83 -5.85 -0.02
N ILE A 53 21.58 -6.11 0.32
CA ILE A 53 20.98 -5.66 1.58
C ILE A 53 21.02 -6.80 2.58
N GLN A 54 21.49 -6.54 3.80
CA GLN A 54 21.39 -7.47 4.92
C GLN A 54 19.95 -7.41 5.48
N GLY A 55 19.21 -8.50 5.30
CA GLY A 55 17.88 -8.67 5.88
C GLY A 55 17.91 -9.46 7.19
N GLU A 56 16.76 -9.61 7.85
CA GLU A 56 16.66 -10.35 9.13
C GLU A 56 16.96 -11.85 9.00
N ARG A 57 16.70 -12.46 7.86
CA ARG A 57 16.83 -13.92 7.62
C ARG A 57 17.85 -14.28 6.55
N VAL A 58 18.20 -13.35 5.68
CA VAL A 58 19.04 -13.58 4.50
C VAL A 58 19.94 -12.38 4.32
N ASP A 59 21.25 -12.63 4.06
CA ASP A 59 22.19 -11.59 3.69
C ASP A 59 22.34 -11.55 2.16
N GLY A 60 22.10 -10.38 1.57
CA GLY A 60 22.25 -10.15 0.13
C GLY A 60 23.67 -10.39 -0.36
N HIS A 61 24.69 -10.23 0.50
CA HIS A 61 26.09 -10.43 0.15
C HIS A 61 26.41 -11.88 -0.25
N ASP A 62 25.65 -12.86 0.26
CA ASP A 62 25.80 -14.28 -0.10
C ASP A 62 25.53 -14.56 -1.58
N TYR A 63 24.83 -13.64 -2.27
CA TYR A 63 24.45 -13.79 -3.69
C TYR A 63 25.36 -13.03 -4.65
N VAL A 64 26.25 -12.15 -4.17
CA VAL A 64 27.11 -11.29 -5.01
C VAL A 64 27.96 -12.11 -5.99
N ALA A 65 28.44 -13.28 -5.57
CA ALA A 65 29.22 -14.16 -6.44
C ALA A 65 28.41 -14.73 -7.61
N SER A 66 27.11 -14.94 -7.42
CA SER A 66 26.24 -15.61 -8.40
C SER A 66 25.54 -14.64 -9.37
N VAL A 67 25.37 -13.36 -9.03
CA VAL A 67 24.64 -12.42 -9.88
C VAL A 67 25.36 -12.03 -11.17
N ALA A 68 26.70 -12.25 -11.24
CA ALA A 68 27.47 -12.06 -12.45
C ALA A 68 26.96 -12.93 -13.60
N ASP A 69 26.69 -14.20 -13.33
CA ASP A 69 26.20 -15.17 -14.33
C ASP A 69 24.78 -14.87 -14.81
N GLN A 70 24.05 -14.04 -14.04
CA GLN A 70 22.67 -13.60 -14.36
C GLN A 70 22.64 -12.29 -15.15
N GLY A 71 23.79 -11.64 -15.34
CA GLY A 71 23.91 -10.42 -16.15
C GLY A 71 24.04 -9.12 -15.32
N ALA A 72 24.32 -9.20 -14.03
CA ALA A 72 24.67 -8.02 -13.24
C ALA A 72 25.93 -7.36 -13.77
N VAL A 73 25.91 -6.02 -13.86
CA VAL A 73 27.07 -5.21 -14.32
C VAL A 73 27.87 -4.64 -13.15
N ALA A 74 27.29 -4.57 -11.96
CA ALA A 74 27.95 -4.23 -10.71
C ALA A 74 27.14 -4.71 -9.49
N ALA A 75 27.77 -4.75 -8.32
CA ALA A 75 27.09 -4.94 -7.05
C ALA A 75 27.42 -3.79 -6.09
N ILE A 76 26.42 -3.25 -5.37
CA ILE A 76 26.61 -2.33 -4.25
C ILE A 76 26.65 -3.17 -2.98
N VAL A 77 27.72 -3.03 -2.21
CA VAL A 77 28.03 -3.84 -1.02
C VAL A 77 28.52 -2.94 0.12
N ASP A 78 28.37 -3.34 1.38
CA ASP A 78 28.95 -2.63 2.51
C ASP A 78 30.36 -3.13 2.88
N HIS A 79 30.77 -4.28 2.36
CA HIS A 79 32.11 -4.82 2.46
C HIS A 79 32.48 -5.60 1.19
N GLU A 80 33.77 -5.71 0.90
CA GLU A 80 34.24 -6.48 -0.27
C GLU A 80 33.92 -7.97 -0.11
N VAL A 81 33.26 -8.55 -1.13
CA VAL A 81 33.03 -9.99 -1.24
C VAL A 81 34.14 -10.61 -2.07
N PRO A 82 35.04 -11.40 -1.44
CA PRO A 82 36.19 -11.98 -2.14
C PRO A 82 35.76 -12.91 -3.29
N GLY A 83 36.42 -12.77 -4.44
CA GLY A 83 36.18 -13.64 -5.59
C GLY A 83 34.94 -13.32 -6.42
N ALA A 84 34.21 -12.25 -6.14
CA ALA A 84 33.12 -11.81 -6.97
C ALA A 84 33.60 -11.45 -8.38
N ALA A 85 32.88 -11.90 -9.38
CA ALA A 85 33.20 -11.67 -10.79
C ALA A 85 32.79 -10.27 -11.26
N VAL A 86 31.72 -9.69 -10.66
CA VAL A 86 31.25 -8.33 -10.95
C VAL A 86 32.06 -7.26 -10.23
N PRO A 87 32.21 -6.05 -10.79
CA PRO A 87 32.70 -4.88 -10.07
C PRO A 87 31.84 -4.63 -8.83
N GLN A 88 32.49 -4.26 -7.73
CA GLN A 88 31.81 -3.94 -6.48
C GLN A 88 31.93 -2.46 -6.18
N ILE A 89 30.85 -1.86 -5.75
CA ILE A 89 30.79 -0.48 -5.26
C ILE A 89 30.61 -0.57 -3.75
N VAL A 90 31.70 -0.34 -3.03
CA VAL A 90 31.72 -0.46 -1.57
C VAL A 90 31.27 0.85 -0.96
N VAL A 91 30.24 0.77 -0.11
CA VAL A 91 29.59 1.90 0.58
C VAL A 91 29.52 1.64 2.08
N ASP A 92 29.23 2.66 2.88
CA ASP A 92 29.08 2.50 4.33
C ASP A 92 27.75 1.78 4.71
N ASN A 93 26.70 1.97 3.90
CA ASN A 93 25.39 1.36 4.11
C ASN A 93 24.65 1.20 2.78
N THR A 94 24.25 -0.03 2.46
CA THR A 94 23.63 -0.36 1.18
C THR A 94 22.19 0.16 1.02
N VAL A 95 21.45 0.32 2.13
CA VAL A 95 20.09 0.90 2.10
C VAL A 95 20.17 2.41 1.82
N THR A 96 21.12 3.11 2.46
CA THR A 96 21.37 4.53 2.15
C THR A 96 21.80 4.70 0.70
N ALA A 97 22.71 3.86 0.22
CA ALA A 97 23.17 3.88 -1.17
C ALA A 97 22.05 3.60 -2.17
N LEU A 98 21.12 2.71 -1.85
CA LEU A 98 19.92 2.47 -2.66
C LEU A 98 19.06 3.74 -2.79
N GLY A 99 18.88 4.46 -1.68
CA GLY A 99 18.19 5.76 -1.66
C GLY A 99 18.88 6.82 -2.49
N ASP A 100 20.21 6.93 -2.36
CA ASP A 100 21.03 7.90 -3.12
C ASP A 100 21.04 7.60 -4.62
N LEU A 101 21.11 6.32 -5.01
CA LEU A 101 20.98 5.91 -6.41
C LEU A 101 19.61 6.27 -6.97
N ALA A 102 18.55 6.03 -6.22
CA ALA A 102 17.20 6.39 -6.61
C ALA A 102 17.03 7.92 -6.77
N LYS A 103 17.58 8.68 -5.83
CA LYS A 103 17.62 10.15 -5.90
C LYS A 103 18.34 10.64 -7.16
N ALA A 104 19.50 10.05 -7.48
CA ALA A 104 20.25 10.36 -8.70
C ALA A 104 19.43 10.02 -9.97
N ASN A 105 18.71 8.88 -9.98
CA ASN A 105 17.85 8.48 -11.05
C ASN A 105 16.72 9.50 -11.29
N ILE A 106 16.01 9.90 -10.24
CA ILE A 106 14.95 10.92 -10.30
C ILE A 106 15.52 12.28 -10.78
N ALA A 107 16.68 12.69 -10.28
CA ALA A 107 17.34 13.93 -10.71
C ALA A 107 17.68 13.90 -12.20
N ARG A 108 18.22 12.79 -12.73
CA ARG A 108 18.47 12.60 -14.16
C ARG A 108 17.18 12.67 -14.99
N ARG A 109 16.12 12.02 -14.53
CA ARG A 109 14.83 12.07 -15.23
C ARG A 109 14.29 13.50 -15.29
N ARG A 110 14.38 14.27 -14.21
CA ARG A 110 13.99 15.70 -14.21
C ARG A 110 14.89 16.54 -15.12
N ALA A 111 16.17 16.27 -15.14
CA ALA A 111 17.15 17.00 -15.98
C ALA A 111 16.99 16.75 -17.49
N SER A 112 16.24 15.71 -17.91
CA SER A 112 15.97 15.47 -19.34
C SER A 112 15.10 16.56 -19.99
N GLY A 113 14.40 17.39 -19.18
CA GLY A 113 13.53 18.46 -19.65
C GLY A 113 12.16 17.99 -20.17
N GLU A 114 11.95 16.70 -20.31
CA GLU A 114 10.66 16.13 -20.70
C GLU A 114 9.66 16.17 -19.54
N PRO A 115 8.34 16.29 -19.81
CA PRO A 115 7.32 16.34 -18.76
C PRO A 115 7.41 15.16 -17.80
N PHE A 116 7.50 15.45 -16.52
CA PHE A 116 7.59 14.47 -15.47
C PHE A 116 6.98 15.01 -14.16
N THR A 117 6.05 14.28 -13.60
CA THR A 117 5.34 14.66 -12.37
C THR A 117 5.39 13.54 -11.35
N ILE A 118 5.77 13.86 -10.10
CA ILE A 118 5.76 12.94 -8.97
C ILE A 118 4.57 13.27 -8.08
N ILE A 119 3.75 12.26 -7.83
CA ILE A 119 2.60 12.33 -6.94
C ILE A 119 2.94 11.54 -5.68
N GLY A 120 3.17 12.22 -4.56
CA GLY A 120 3.37 11.59 -3.26
C GLY A 120 2.04 11.37 -2.55
N ILE A 121 1.79 10.17 -2.02
CA ILE A 121 0.55 9.83 -1.32
C ILE A 121 0.87 9.30 0.07
N THR A 122 0.26 9.89 1.11
CA THR A 122 0.34 9.41 2.48
C THR A 122 -1.02 9.41 3.19
N GLY A 123 -1.08 8.74 4.33
CA GLY A 123 -2.27 8.63 5.18
C GLY A 123 -2.15 7.44 6.12
N SER A 124 -2.95 7.39 7.16
CA SER A 124 -3.03 6.25 8.06
C SER A 124 -3.69 5.04 7.39
N VAL A 125 -4.69 5.28 6.54
CA VAL A 125 -5.42 4.29 5.73
C VAL A 125 -5.58 4.79 4.29
N GLY A 126 -5.90 3.89 3.35
CA GLY A 126 -6.27 4.22 1.98
C GLY A 126 -5.11 4.43 0.99
N LYS A 127 -3.85 4.54 1.44
CA LYS A 127 -2.67 4.85 0.60
C LYS A 127 -2.56 3.97 -0.64
N THR A 128 -2.53 2.66 -0.46
CA THR A 128 -2.32 1.69 -1.56
C THR A 128 -3.47 1.71 -2.55
N THR A 129 -4.71 1.74 -2.08
CA THR A 129 -5.90 1.86 -2.95
C THR A 129 -5.87 3.16 -3.75
N THR A 130 -5.61 4.30 -3.10
CA THR A 130 -5.50 5.60 -3.78
C THR A 130 -4.36 5.59 -4.80
N LYS A 131 -3.21 5.01 -4.48
CA LYS A 131 -2.09 4.82 -5.41
C LYS A 131 -2.50 4.01 -6.65
N ASP A 132 -3.22 2.88 -6.45
CA ASP A 132 -3.66 2.03 -7.56
C ASP A 132 -4.68 2.73 -8.46
N LEU A 133 -5.66 3.42 -7.87
CA LEU A 133 -6.64 4.21 -8.62
C LEU A 133 -5.96 5.39 -9.36
N THR A 134 -5.04 6.09 -8.71
CA THR A 134 -4.25 7.16 -9.34
C THR A 134 -3.43 6.64 -10.51
N LYS A 135 -2.76 5.49 -10.34
CA LYS A 135 -2.02 4.81 -11.43
C LYS A 135 -2.94 4.48 -12.61
N ALA A 136 -4.11 3.92 -12.34
CA ALA A 136 -5.07 3.57 -13.39
C ALA A 136 -5.51 4.79 -14.19
N LEU A 137 -5.87 5.88 -13.51
CA LEU A 137 -6.25 7.14 -14.13
C LEU A 137 -5.08 7.73 -14.95
N LEU A 138 -3.91 7.91 -14.35
CA LEU A 138 -2.77 8.55 -15.00
C LEU A 138 -2.18 7.72 -16.14
N SER A 139 -2.33 6.38 -16.11
CA SER A 139 -1.90 5.51 -17.21
C SER A 139 -2.66 5.78 -18.51
N THR A 140 -3.83 6.41 -18.46
CA THR A 140 -4.57 6.86 -19.65
C THR A 140 -4.00 8.16 -20.23
N LEU A 141 -3.30 8.95 -19.42
CA LEU A 141 -2.68 10.22 -19.83
C LEU A 141 -1.22 10.04 -20.27
N GLY A 142 -0.55 8.97 -19.86
CA GLY A 142 0.83 8.69 -20.23
C GLY A 142 1.51 7.58 -19.41
N PRO A 143 2.76 7.23 -19.77
CA PRO A 143 3.52 6.20 -19.06
C PRO A 143 3.65 6.52 -17.57
N THR A 144 3.12 5.63 -16.73
CA THR A 144 2.99 5.82 -15.28
C THR A 144 3.69 4.70 -14.52
N VAL A 145 4.58 5.07 -13.61
CA VAL A 145 5.24 4.18 -12.64
C VAL A 145 4.55 4.32 -11.29
N ALA A 146 4.29 3.19 -10.64
CA ALA A 146 3.82 3.12 -9.26
C ALA A 146 4.28 1.80 -8.64
N PRO A 147 4.44 1.71 -7.30
CA PRO A 147 4.87 0.48 -6.65
C PRO A 147 3.86 -0.65 -6.83
N VAL A 148 4.37 -1.87 -6.92
CA VAL A 148 3.58 -3.09 -6.76
C VAL A 148 3.36 -3.30 -5.26
N GLY A 149 2.11 -3.54 -4.86
CA GLY A 149 1.78 -3.62 -3.44
C GLY A 149 2.01 -2.29 -2.71
N SER A 150 2.61 -2.35 -1.52
CA SER A 150 2.82 -1.19 -0.66
C SER A 150 4.31 -0.97 -0.36
N PHE A 151 5.12 -0.85 -1.44
CA PHE A 151 6.54 -0.48 -1.34
C PHE A 151 6.68 1.02 -1.05
N ASN A 152 6.60 1.38 0.24
CA ASN A 152 6.40 2.76 0.71
C ASN A 152 7.41 3.23 1.76
N ASN A 153 8.47 2.45 2.01
CA ASN A 153 9.54 2.72 2.97
C ASN A 153 10.89 3.01 2.29
N GLU A 154 11.97 3.10 3.08
CA GLU A 154 13.34 3.41 2.66
C GLU A 154 14.00 2.37 1.72
N ILE A 155 13.36 1.22 1.51
CA ILE A 155 13.79 0.22 0.52
C ILE A 155 12.80 0.21 -0.66
N GLY A 156 11.51 0.15 -0.38
CA GLY A 156 10.48 -0.04 -1.39
C GLY A 156 10.30 1.16 -2.32
N LEU A 157 10.30 2.39 -1.78
CA LEU A 157 10.20 3.60 -2.58
C LEU A 157 11.43 3.77 -3.51
N PRO A 158 12.69 3.63 -3.03
CA PRO A 158 13.85 3.67 -3.92
C PRO A 158 13.81 2.63 -5.03
N LEU A 159 13.49 1.36 -4.74
CA LEU A 159 13.36 0.32 -5.76
C LEU A 159 12.33 0.69 -6.83
N THR A 160 11.20 1.27 -6.42
CA THR A 160 10.21 1.75 -7.38
C THR A 160 10.72 2.97 -8.17
N ALA A 161 11.36 3.93 -7.51
CA ALA A 161 11.94 5.11 -8.17
C ALA A 161 13.01 4.75 -9.20
N LEU A 162 13.73 3.62 -9.00
CA LEU A 162 14.70 3.08 -9.96
C LEU A 162 14.06 2.39 -11.17
N THR A 163 12.73 2.28 -11.21
CA THR A 163 12.02 1.88 -12.44
C THR A 163 11.54 3.08 -13.28
N VAL A 164 11.80 4.30 -12.81
CA VAL A 164 11.51 5.53 -13.54
C VAL A 164 12.56 5.71 -14.65
N GLY A 165 12.14 5.60 -15.90
CA GLY A 165 12.99 5.72 -17.07
C GLY A 165 12.67 6.95 -17.91
N GLU A 166 13.33 7.05 -19.08
CA GLU A 166 13.27 8.20 -19.98
C GLU A 166 11.86 8.61 -20.37
N HIS A 167 10.98 7.63 -20.61
CA HIS A 167 9.61 7.88 -21.08
C HIS A 167 8.57 7.99 -19.96
N THR A 168 8.96 7.80 -18.69
CA THR A 168 8.03 7.91 -17.57
C THR A 168 7.52 9.33 -17.44
N ARG A 169 6.21 9.52 -17.55
CA ARG A 169 5.54 10.81 -17.39
C ARG A 169 5.06 11.07 -15.97
N TYR A 170 4.60 10.01 -15.31
CA TYR A 170 4.07 10.09 -13.95
C TYR A 170 4.73 9.05 -13.05
N PHE A 171 5.09 9.48 -11.85
CA PHE A 171 5.53 8.58 -10.78
C PHE A 171 4.60 8.76 -9.57
N VAL A 172 3.81 7.74 -9.26
CA VAL A 172 2.94 7.71 -8.09
C VAL A 172 3.69 7.02 -6.96
N ALA A 173 4.15 7.81 -5.99
CA ALA A 173 4.97 7.38 -4.87
C ALA A 173 4.10 7.23 -3.60
N GLU A 174 3.90 5.99 -3.13
CA GLU A 174 3.32 5.76 -1.81
C GLU A 174 4.39 6.03 -0.75
N MET A 175 4.10 6.87 0.26
CA MET A 175 5.02 7.26 1.33
C MET A 175 4.42 6.91 2.69
N GLY A 176 4.95 5.83 3.29
CA GLY A 176 4.58 5.35 4.62
C GLY A 176 5.58 5.81 5.67
N ALA A 177 5.17 5.74 6.94
CA ALA A 177 6.07 5.94 8.08
C ALA A 177 5.52 5.27 9.34
N ASN A 178 6.46 4.80 10.17
CA ASN A 178 6.27 4.38 11.54
C ASN A 178 6.83 5.42 12.53
N HIS A 179 7.74 6.31 12.07
CA HIS A 179 8.37 7.35 12.89
C HIS A 179 8.39 8.70 12.18
N VAL A 180 8.46 9.77 12.99
CA VAL A 180 8.71 11.14 12.48
C VAL A 180 10.11 11.20 11.84
N GLY A 181 10.22 11.81 10.66
CA GLY A 181 11.43 11.93 9.86
C GLY A 181 11.50 10.97 8.67
N GLU A 182 10.74 9.87 8.68
CA GLU A 182 10.79 8.87 7.60
C GLU A 182 10.19 9.41 6.30
N ILE A 183 9.01 10.05 6.34
CA ILE A 183 8.44 10.67 5.13
C ILE A 183 9.32 11.83 4.66
N ALA A 184 9.89 12.62 5.56
CA ALA A 184 10.85 13.66 5.19
C ALA A 184 12.04 13.07 4.44
N HIS A 185 12.58 11.93 4.88
CA HIS A 185 13.63 11.21 4.16
C HIS A 185 13.16 10.77 2.75
N LEU A 186 11.98 10.13 2.64
CA LEU A 186 11.43 9.68 1.36
C LEU A 186 11.23 10.84 0.36
N THR A 187 10.81 12.01 0.84
CA THR A 187 10.67 13.20 0.00
C THR A 187 12.01 13.78 -0.48
N THR A 188 13.13 13.46 0.19
CA THR A 188 14.47 13.82 -0.35
C THR A 188 14.89 12.94 -1.51
N ILE A 189 14.38 11.71 -1.58
CA ILE A 189 14.63 10.76 -2.67
C ILE A 189 13.77 11.10 -3.88
N ALA A 190 12.47 11.28 -3.65
CA ALA A 190 11.47 11.59 -4.67
C ALA A 190 10.63 12.81 -4.27
N PRO A 191 11.18 14.04 -4.41
CA PRO A 191 10.46 15.26 -4.04
C PRO A 191 9.15 15.39 -4.86
N PRO A 192 7.96 15.43 -4.23
CA PRO A 192 6.70 15.43 -4.98
C PRO A 192 6.39 16.81 -5.57
N ASP A 193 5.76 16.80 -6.75
CA ASP A 193 5.09 17.96 -7.35
C ASP A 193 3.69 18.12 -6.78
N ILE A 194 3.05 16.99 -6.46
CA ILE A 194 1.72 16.91 -5.84
C ILE A 194 1.82 16.02 -4.62
N ALA A 195 1.39 16.49 -3.46
CA ALA A 195 1.27 15.70 -2.23
C ALA A 195 -0.20 15.48 -1.88
N VAL A 196 -0.61 14.24 -1.74
CA VAL A 196 -1.96 13.84 -1.35
C VAL A 196 -1.93 13.30 0.08
N VAL A 197 -2.72 13.90 0.96
CA VAL A 197 -2.86 13.44 2.36
C VAL A 197 -4.30 12.99 2.60
N LEU A 198 -4.46 11.69 2.94
CA LEU A 198 -5.78 11.06 3.02
C LEU A 198 -6.42 11.20 4.39
N LYS A 199 -5.76 10.73 5.43
CA LYS A 199 -6.30 10.69 6.79
C LYS A 199 -5.19 10.56 7.83
N VAL A 200 -5.39 11.20 8.99
CA VAL A 200 -4.65 10.98 10.23
C VAL A 200 -5.54 10.13 11.15
N GLY A 201 -5.24 8.85 11.27
CA GLY A 201 -5.95 7.90 12.15
C GLY A 201 -5.00 7.35 13.21
N VAL A 202 -5.36 6.23 13.79
CA VAL A 202 -4.64 5.57 14.89
C VAL A 202 -3.68 4.46 14.42
N ALA A 203 -3.46 4.31 13.13
CA ALA A 203 -2.52 3.33 12.61
C ALA A 203 -1.09 3.62 13.09
N HIS A 204 -0.36 2.58 13.53
CA HIS A 204 1.00 2.65 14.08
C HIS A 204 1.11 3.55 15.34
N LEU A 205 0.01 3.70 16.08
CA LEU A 205 -0.03 4.56 17.28
C LEU A 205 1.03 4.13 18.32
N GLY A 206 1.34 2.82 18.39
CA GLY A 206 2.37 2.28 19.27
C GLY A 206 3.76 2.84 18.99
N GLU A 207 4.11 2.96 17.72
CA GLU A 207 5.41 3.48 17.27
C GLU A 207 5.48 5.01 17.39
N PHE A 208 4.41 5.70 17.02
CA PHE A 208 4.36 7.16 17.10
C PHE A 208 4.13 7.70 18.51
N GLY A 209 3.41 6.97 19.35
CA GLY A 209 3.07 7.36 20.73
C GLY A 209 1.90 8.33 20.86
N SER A 210 1.52 9.11 19.84
CA SER A 210 0.32 9.96 19.84
C SER A 210 -0.18 10.28 18.42
N VAL A 211 -1.45 10.70 18.30
CA VAL A 211 -2.06 11.14 17.03
C VAL A 211 -1.39 12.40 16.49
N GLU A 212 -0.96 13.31 17.35
CA GLU A 212 -0.24 14.53 16.96
C GLU A 212 1.10 14.20 16.29
N ARG A 213 1.79 13.17 16.77
CA ARG A 213 3.04 12.69 16.14
C ARG A 213 2.78 12.03 14.80
N ILE A 214 1.67 11.30 14.65
CA ILE A 214 1.21 10.77 13.36
C ILE A 214 0.94 11.93 12.40
N ALA A 215 0.21 12.96 12.85
CA ALA A 215 -0.05 14.16 12.07
C ALA A 215 1.26 14.88 11.67
N GLN A 216 2.21 15.00 12.61
CA GLN A 216 3.53 15.58 12.36
C GLN A 216 4.28 14.82 11.25
N ALA A 217 4.34 13.48 11.35
CA ALA A 217 5.01 12.66 10.34
C ALA A 217 4.36 12.79 8.95
N LYS A 218 3.02 12.79 8.89
CA LYS A 218 2.31 12.95 7.60
C LYS A 218 2.45 14.36 7.02
N THR A 219 2.58 15.39 7.88
CA THR A 219 2.86 16.78 7.45
C THR A 219 4.19 16.89 6.68
N GLU A 220 5.12 15.96 6.89
CA GLU A 220 6.42 15.96 6.22
C GLU A 220 6.30 15.87 4.70
N ILE A 221 5.28 15.16 4.17
CA ILE A 221 5.08 15.09 2.71
C ILE A 221 4.72 16.47 2.12
N VAL A 222 3.96 17.27 2.85
CA VAL A 222 3.58 18.63 2.43
C VAL A 222 4.79 19.57 2.49
N ARG A 223 5.63 19.45 3.54
CA ARG A 223 6.88 20.21 3.65
C ARG A 223 7.92 19.81 2.60
N GLY A 224 7.90 18.54 2.17
CA GLY A 224 8.78 17.99 1.15
C GLY A 224 8.37 18.28 -0.30
N LEU A 225 7.25 18.97 -0.51
CA LEU A 225 6.84 19.43 -1.84
C LEU A 225 7.91 20.32 -2.48
N LEU A 226 8.05 20.23 -3.77
CA LEU A 226 8.84 21.18 -4.55
C LEU A 226 8.29 22.61 -4.36
N PRO A 227 9.11 23.66 -4.55
CA PRO A 227 8.63 25.03 -4.59
C PRO A 227 7.46 25.16 -5.60
N ASN A 228 6.35 25.76 -5.15
CA ASN A 228 5.08 25.83 -5.89
C ASN A 228 4.37 24.49 -6.13
N GLY A 229 4.77 23.41 -5.44
CA GLY A 229 4.06 22.14 -5.47
C GLY A 229 2.66 22.25 -4.85
N ILE A 230 1.79 21.31 -5.19
CA ILE A 230 0.37 21.32 -4.83
C ILE A 230 0.13 20.37 -3.66
N ALA A 231 -0.46 20.87 -2.57
CA ALA A 231 -0.98 20.03 -1.49
C ALA A 231 -2.46 19.71 -1.75
N MET A 232 -2.81 18.44 -1.82
CA MET A 232 -4.19 17.95 -1.93
C MET A 232 -4.60 17.33 -0.60
N LEU A 233 -5.53 17.98 0.11
CA LEU A 233 -5.85 17.71 1.50
C LEU A 233 -7.31 17.30 1.66
N ASN A 234 -7.54 16.26 2.47
CA ASN A 234 -8.87 15.84 2.88
C ASN A 234 -9.42 16.82 3.93
N THR A 235 -10.51 17.53 3.61
CA THR A 235 -11.18 18.50 4.50
C THR A 235 -11.94 17.89 5.65
N ASP A 236 -12.29 16.59 5.55
CA ASP A 236 -13.08 15.90 6.57
C ASP A 236 -12.21 15.43 7.75
N ASP A 237 -10.90 15.71 7.72
CA ASP A 237 -9.94 15.42 8.77
C ASP A 237 -9.24 16.71 9.21
N GLU A 238 -9.48 17.14 10.46
CA GLU A 238 -8.96 18.39 11.00
C GLU A 238 -7.42 18.45 11.05
N HIS A 239 -6.77 17.30 11.30
CA HIS A 239 -5.31 17.22 11.30
C HIS A 239 -4.74 17.37 9.89
N VAL A 240 -5.43 16.82 8.88
CA VAL A 240 -5.04 16.96 7.48
C VAL A 240 -5.26 18.39 7.01
N GLU A 241 -6.42 18.99 7.30
CA GLU A 241 -6.71 20.37 6.91
C GLU A 241 -5.71 21.37 7.52
N ALA A 242 -5.27 21.14 8.77
CA ALA A 242 -4.26 21.98 9.42
C ALA A 242 -2.91 22.00 8.68
N MET A 243 -2.61 20.99 7.84
CA MET A 243 -1.37 20.93 7.06
C MET A 243 -1.31 22.00 5.96
N SER A 244 -2.45 22.61 5.60
CA SER A 244 -2.53 23.73 4.66
C SER A 244 -1.63 24.91 5.07
N ALA A 245 -1.40 25.09 6.38
CA ALA A 245 -0.58 26.17 6.92
C ALA A 245 0.92 26.07 6.55
N VAL A 246 1.40 24.91 6.14
CA VAL A 246 2.82 24.66 5.79
C VAL A 246 3.04 24.36 4.31
N ALA A 247 1.99 24.39 3.49
CA ALA A 247 2.09 24.13 2.06
C ALA A 247 2.92 25.24 1.37
N PRO A 248 3.92 24.88 0.54
CA PRO A 248 4.77 25.86 -0.15
C PRO A 248 4.10 26.50 -1.37
N GLY A 249 2.97 25.96 -1.82
CA GLY A 249 2.25 26.41 -3.01
C GLY A 249 0.74 26.29 -2.88
N GLU A 250 0.08 25.89 -3.95
CA GLU A 250 -1.37 25.75 -4.03
C GLU A 250 -1.89 24.68 -3.07
N VAL A 251 -3.04 24.94 -2.44
CA VAL A 251 -3.78 23.95 -1.64
C VAL A 251 -5.12 23.68 -2.29
N LEU A 252 -5.32 22.44 -2.72
CA LEU A 252 -6.61 21.93 -3.20
C LEU A 252 -7.21 21.00 -2.14
N ARG A 253 -8.53 21.01 -2.04
CA ARG A 253 -9.28 20.29 -1.01
C ARG A 253 -10.23 19.31 -1.62
N PHE A 254 -10.44 18.18 -0.94
CA PHE A 254 -11.44 17.19 -1.31
C PHE A 254 -12.10 16.64 -0.06
N GLY A 255 -13.37 16.23 -0.18
CA GLY A 255 -14.13 15.70 0.94
C GLY A 255 -15.46 15.13 0.53
N ILE A 256 -16.15 14.51 1.50
CA ILE A 256 -17.49 13.96 1.36
C ILE A 256 -18.48 14.55 2.37
N ASP A 257 -18.01 15.34 3.34
CA ASP A 257 -18.85 16.03 4.30
C ASP A 257 -19.48 17.27 3.63
N GLU A 258 -20.80 17.28 3.52
CA GLU A 258 -21.57 18.35 2.89
C GLU A 258 -21.29 19.73 3.51
N SER A 259 -20.90 19.78 4.78
CA SER A 259 -20.54 21.05 5.44
C SER A 259 -19.27 21.68 4.86
N ASN A 260 -18.42 20.89 4.21
CA ASN A 260 -17.17 21.32 3.58
C ASN A 260 -17.29 21.54 2.07
N ALA A 261 -18.39 21.12 1.41
CA ALA A 261 -18.54 21.10 -0.05
C ALA A 261 -18.19 22.43 -0.75
N GLY A 262 -18.52 23.58 -0.11
CA GLY A 262 -18.20 24.90 -0.66
C GLY A 262 -16.71 25.32 -0.57
N ARG A 263 -15.87 24.51 0.08
CA ARG A 263 -14.42 24.70 0.23
C ARG A 263 -13.61 23.73 -0.63
N ASP A 264 -14.26 22.67 -1.10
CA ASP A 264 -13.60 21.59 -1.83
C ASP A 264 -13.43 21.95 -3.30
N ALA A 265 -12.26 21.63 -3.85
CA ALA A 265 -12.03 21.68 -5.29
C ALA A 265 -12.69 20.45 -5.98
N LEU A 266 -12.89 19.36 -5.24
CA LEU A 266 -13.62 18.18 -5.67
C LEU A 266 -14.37 17.58 -4.48
N HIS A 267 -15.69 17.37 -4.62
CA HIS A 267 -16.56 16.85 -3.58
C HIS A 267 -17.37 15.66 -4.07
N ALA A 268 -17.71 14.71 -3.17
CA ALA A 268 -18.63 13.63 -3.47
C ALA A 268 -19.91 13.75 -2.63
N CYS A 269 -21.08 13.68 -3.28
CA CYS A 269 -22.39 13.68 -2.64
C CYS A 269 -23.26 12.56 -3.20
N ASP A 270 -24.49 12.39 -2.66
CA ASP A 270 -25.47 11.36 -3.06
C ASP A 270 -24.88 9.93 -3.00
N ILE A 271 -24.06 9.66 -1.98
CA ILE A 271 -23.37 8.38 -1.86
C ILE A 271 -24.36 7.29 -1.48
N VAL A 272 -24.44 6.25 -2.31
CA VAL A 272 -25.23 5.03 -2.07
C VAL A 272 -24.37 3.79 -2.33
N THR A 273 -24.68 2.69 -1.66
CA THR A 273 -24.01 1.40 -1.89
C THR A 273 -24.99 0.37 -2.42
N ASP A 274 -24.49 -0.53 -3.28
CA ASP A 274 -25.25 -1.68 -3.78
C ASP A 274 -25.15 -2.89 -2.83
N SER A 275 -25.75 -4.02 -3.25
CA SER A 275 -25.75 -5.28 -2.49
C SER A 275 -24.35 -5.92 -2.29
N PHE A 276 -23.33 -5.43 -3.00
CA PHE A 276 -21.92 -5.83 -2.89
C PHE A 276 -21.07 -4.77 -2.17
N ASP A 277 -21.68 -3.84 -1.44
CA ASP A 277 -21.03 -2.69 -0.81
C ASP A 277 -20.21 -1.82 -1.80
N ARG A 278 -20.58 -1.81 -3.11
CA ARG A 278 -19.94 -0.94 -4.09
C ARG A 278 -20.64 0.41 -4.12
N ALA A 279 -19.88 1.48 -3.99
CA ALA A 279 -20.41 2.82 -3.90
C ALA A 279 -20.69 3.43 -5.29
N SER A 280 -21.82 4.14 -5.39
CA SER A 280 -22.10 5.10 -6.45
C SER A 280 -22.32 6.47 -5.83
N PHE A 281 -21.84 7.53 -6.49
CA PHE A 281 -21.91 8.90 -5.98
C PHE A 281 -21.85 9.93 -7.11
N THR A 282 -22.25 11.16 -6.82
CA THR A 282 -22.04 12.32 -7.68
C THR A 282 -20.73 12.98 -7.32
N MET A 283 -19.79 13.09 -8.26
CA MET A 283 -18.55 13.85 -8.12
C MET A 283 -18.78 15.26 -8.64
N VAL A 284 -18.48 16.28 -7.83
CA VAL A 284 -18.73 17.70 -8.12
C VAL A 284 -17.43 18.48 -8.01
N ALA A 285 -17.01 19.16 -9.09
CA ALA A 285 -15.88 20.08 -9.08
C ALA A 285 -16.28 21.48 -8.59
N GLY A 286 -15.31 22.24 -8.11
CA GLY A 286 -15.52 23.58 -7.56
C GLY A 286 -16.08 24.61 -8.56
N ASP A 287 -15.96 24.36 -9.86
CA ASP A 287 -16.57 25.15 -10.94
C ASP A 287 -18.01 24.73 -11.29
N GLY A 288 -18.52 23.69 -10.64
CA GLY A 288 -19.85 23.15 -10.81
C GLY A 288 -19.98 22.03 -11.85
N GLU A 289 -18.87 21.61 -12.51
CA GLU A 289 -18.87 20.39 -13.33
C GLU A 289 -19.21 19.16 -12.45
N GLN A 290 -20.02 18.23 -12.96
CA GLN A 290 -20.42 17.02 -12.21
C GLN A 290 -20.36 15.78 -13.09
N SER A 291 -20.10 14.64 -12.46
CA SER A 291 -20.16 13.34 -13.09
C SER A 291 -20.59 12.25 -12.11
N GLN A 292 -21.39 11.29 -12.59
CA GLN A 292 -21.79 10.12 -11.82
C GLN A 292 -20.68 9.08 -11.85
N VAL A 293 -20.29 8.61 -10.67
CA VAL A 293 -19.28 7.55 -10.50
C VAL A 293 -19.96 6.32 -9.90
N ALA A 294 -19.68 5.15 -10.47
CA ALA A 294 -20.03 3.86 -9.88
C ALA A 294 -18.75 3.04 -9.74
N LEU A 295 -18.29 2.85 -8.52
CA LEU A 295 -17.08 2.08 -8.25
C LEU A 295 -17.34 0.59 -8.48
N ALA A 296 -16.39 -0.10 -9.14
CA ALA A 296 -16.45 -1.55 -9.29
C ALA A 296 -15.82 -2.30 -8.10
N ILE A 297 -15.03 -1.61 -7.26
CA ILE A 297 -14.45 -2.16 -6.03
C ILE A 297 -15.40 -1.97 -4.85
N PRO A 298 -15.53 -2.96 -3.95
CA PRO A 298 -16.37 -2.84 -2.75
C PRO A 298 -15.72 -1.94 -1.68
N GLY A 299 -16.55 -1.51 -0.73
CA GLY A 299 -16.14 -0.67 0.40
C GLY A 299 -16.55 0.80 0.22
N ALA A 300 -17.54 1.25 0.99
CA ALA A 300 -17.99 2.65 0.97
C ALA A 300 -16.85 3.65 1.25
N HIS A 301 -15.84 3.26 2.04
CA HIS A 301 -14.65 4.06 2.31
C HIS A 301 -13.80 4.35 1.06
N ASN A 302 -13.98 3.58 -0.02
CA ASN A 302 -13.28 3.81 -1.29
C ASN A 302 -13.79 5.04 -2.05
N VAL A 303 -14.90 5.65 -1.65
CA VAL A 303 -15.33 6.95 -2.19
C VAL A 303 -14.26 8.00 -1.94
N MET A 304 -13.72 8.09 -0.72
CA MET A 304 -12.65 9.03 -0.37
C MET A 304 -11.35 8.74 -1.14
N ASN A 305 -10.98 7.46 -1.27
CA ASN A 305 -9.79 7.05 -2.03
C ASN A 305 -9.93 7.39 -3.52
N ALA A 306 -11.11 7.16 -4.09
CA ALA A 306 -11.43 7.49 -5.48
C ALA A 306 -11.44 9.01 -5.72
N LEU A 307 -11.99 9.78 -4.79
CA LEU A 307 -12.05 11.23 -4.87
C LEU A 307 -10.63 11.85 -4.83
N ALA A 308 -9.77 11.35 -3.94
CA ALA A 308 -8.37 11.75 -3.88
C ALA A 308 -7.62 11.47 -5.20
N ALA A 309 -7.80 10.27 -5.77
CA ALA A 309 -7.20 9.91 -7.07
C ALA A 309 -7.78 10.73 -8.23
N ALA A 310 -9.10 10.95 -8.22
CA ALA A 310 -9.82 11.77 -9.19
C ALA A 310 -9.29 13.21 -9.21
N MET A 311 -9.04 13.79 -8.04
CA MET A 311 -8.53 15.16 -7.95
C MET A 311 -7.14 15.31 -8.59
N VAL A 312 -6.26 14.32 -8.42
CA VAL A 312 -4.96 14.29 -9.09
C VAL A 312 -5.15 14.25 -10.61
N ALA A 313 -6.00 13.34 -11.12
CA ALA A 313 -6.22 13.19 -12.55
C ALA A 313 -6.90 14.43 -13.16
N HIS A 314 -7.90 15.00 -12.48
CA HIS A 314 -8.59 16.22 -12.92
C HIS A 314 -7.63 17.40 -12.98
N ARG A 315 -6.77 17.59 -11.97
CA ARG A 315 -5.74 18.64 -11.94
C ARG A 315 -4.72 18.50 -13.08
N LEU A 316 -4.49 17.27 -13.54
CA LEU A 316 -3.60 16.95 -14.68
C LEU A 316 -4.33 16.95 -16.03
N GLY A 317 -5.59 17.41 -16.07
CA GLY A 317 -6.34 17.71 -17.30
C GLY A 317 -7.28 16.59 -17.78
N MET A 318 -7.60 15.60 -16.94
CA MET A 318 -8.59 14.58 -17.25
C MET A 318 -10.01 15.10 -16.96
N SER A 319 -10.99 14.85 -17.84
CA SER A 319 -12.38 15.24 -17.64
C SER A 319 -13.01 14.40 -16.51
N LEU A 320 -14.02 14.94 -15.80
CA LEU A 320 -14.74 14.18 -14.78
C LEU A 320 -15.45 12.93 -15.37
N GLU A 321 -15.92 13.00 -16.62
CA GLU A 321 -16.55 11.88 -17.34
C GLU A 321 -15.53 10.74 -17.56
N ASP A 322 -14.33 11.04 -18.04
CA ASP A 322 -13.28 10.03 -18.24
C ASP A 322 -12.81 9.43 -16.91
N ILE A 323 -12.67 10.26 -15.86
CA ILE A 323 -12.34 9.82 -14.52
C ILE A 323 -13.40 8.82 -14.03
N ALA A 324 -14.67 9.17 -14.12
CA ALA A 324 -15.79 8.31 -13.69
C ALA A 324 -15.77 6.97 -14.44
N ARG A 325 -15.55 6.99 -15.75
CA ARG A 325 -15.44 5.79 -16.57
C ARG A 325 -14.27 4.90 -16.13
N VAL A 326 -13.07 5.46 -15.98
CA VAL A 326 -11.89 4.67 -15.59
C VAL A 326 -12.05 4.09 -14.18
N LEU A 327 -12.57 4.86 -13.21
CA LEU A 327 -12.84 4.37 -11.85
C LEU A 327 -13.86 3.23 -11.86
N GLY A 328 -14.89 3.31 -12.69
CA GLY A 328 -15.92 2.26 -12.83
C GLY A 328 -15.41 0.98 -13.49
N GLU A 329 -14.31 1.04 -14.24
CA GLU A 329 -13.66 -0.12 -14.86
C GLU A 329 -12.69 -0.86 -13.92
N GLN A 330 -12.24 -0.23 -12.81
CA GLN A 330 -11.23 -0.80 -11.90
C GLN A 330 -11.85 -1.86 -10.99
N ARG A 331 -11.76 -3.13 -11.39
CA ARG A 331 -12.25 -4.28 -10.63
C ARG A 331 -11.21 -4.87 -9.68
N HIS A 332 -9.95 -4.63 -9.95
CA HIS A 332 -8.82 -5.17 -9.22
C HIS A 332 -7.86 -4.05 -8.82
N ILE A 333 -7.53 -4.01 -7.56
CA ILE A 333 -6.47 -3.21 -6.95
C ILE A 333 -5.38 -4.14 -6.45
N SER A 334 -4.43 -3.64 -5.68
CA SER A 334 -3.38 -4.50 -5.08
C SER A 334 -3.98 -5.71 -4.36
N PRO A 335 -3.31 -6.87 -4.38
CA PRO A 335 -3.77 -8.09 -3.71
C PRO A 335 -4.11 -7.86 -2.23
N HIS A 336 -5.03 -8.64 -1.72
CA HIS A 336 -5.46 -8.62 -0.31
C HIS A 336 -6.07 -7.28 0.14
N ARG A 337 -6.73 -6.56 -0.77
CA ARG A 337 -7.42 -5.28 -0.55
C ARG A 337 -8.85 -5.36 -1.06
N MET A 338 -9.77 -5.84 -0.21
CA MET A 338 -11.19 -6.03 -0.54
C MET A 338 -11.39 -6.83 -1.86
N ALA A 339 -10.50 -7.78 -2.15
CA ALA A 339 -10.61 -8.60 -3.33
C ALA A 339 -11.73 -9.63 -3.15
N VAL A 340 -12.64 -9.72 -4.13
CA VAL A 340 -13.80 -10.61 -4.06
C VAL A 340 -13.64 -11.75 -5.05
N SER A 341 -13.82 -12.98 -4.55
CA SER A 341 -13.81 -14.21 -5.35
C SER A 341 -14.82 -15.22 -4.82
N THR A 342 -15.09 -16.23 -5.63
CA THR A 342 -15.84 -17.42 -5.17
C THR A 342 -14.86 -18.53 -4.92
N VAL A 343 -14.89 -19.13 -3.74
CA VAL A 343 -14.02 -20.26 -3.37
C VAL A 343 -14.83 -21.54 -3.39
N GLU A 344 -14.28 -22.56 -4.08
CA GLU A 344 -14.79 -23.93 -4.06
C GLU A 344 -13.73 -24.85 -3.47
N ARG A 345 -13.93 -25.32 -2.23
CA ARG A 345 -12.93 -26.09 -1.50
C ARG A 345 -13.56 -27.16 -0.62
N GLY A 346 -13.01 -28.37 -0.67
CA GLY A 346 -13.45 -29.46 0.19
C GLY A 346 -14.95 -29.77 0.09
N GLY A 347 -15.61 -29.44 -1.02
CA GLY A 347 -17.06 -29.58 -1.20
C GLY A 347 -17.91 -28.47 -0.58
N ALA A 348 -17.27 -27.42 -0.08
CA ALA A 348 -17.90 -26.15 0.30
C ALA A 348 -17.78 -25.14 -0.84
N ARG A 349 -18.74 -24.18 -0.90
CA ARG A 349 -18.72 -23.02 -1.79
C ARG A 349 -19.10 -21.78 -1.00
N PHE A 350 -18.27 -20.72 -1.08
CA PHE A 350 -18.53 -19.46 -0.39
C PHE A 350 -17.95 -18.27 -1.15
N THR A 351 -18.47 -17.08 -0.86
CA THR A 351 -17.88 -15.83 -1.34
C THR A 351 -16.78 -15.38 -0.38
N LEU A 352 -15.58 -15.12 -0.90
CA LEU A 352 -14.46 -14.57 -0.15
C LEU A 352 -14.36 -13.07 -0.41
N ILE A 353 -14.24 -12.28 0.66
CA ILE A 353 -13.79 -10.89 0.67
C ILE A 353 -12.40 -10.90 1.32
N ASP A 354 -11.36 -10.82 0.51
CA ASP A 354 -9.98 -10.84 0.99
C ASP A 354 -9.48 -9.42 1.24
N ASP A 355 -9.38 -9.04 2.51
CA ASP A 355 -8.78 -7.78 2.99
C ASP A 355 -7.68 -8.06 4.03
N SER A 356 -6.87 -9.09 3.74
CA SER A 356 -5.92 -9.69 4.68
C SER A 356 -4.50 -9.10 4.63
N PHE A 357 -4.28 -7.99 3.92
CA PHE A 357 -2.95 -7.38 3.82
C PHE A 357 -2.48 -6.77 5.14
N ASN A 358 -3.35 -6.01 5.80
CA ASN A 358 -3.05 -5.35 7.07
C ASN A 358 -4.33 -5.06 7.86
N ALA A 359 -4.17 -4.82 9.17
CA ALA A 359 -5.26 -4.51 10.08
C ALA A 359 -4.86 -3.44 11.10
N ASN A 360 -5.76 -2.48 11.29
CA ASN A 360 -5.79 -1.52 12.39
C ASN A 360 -7.27 -1.26 12.74
N PRO A 361 -7.60 -0.63 13.87
CA PRO A 361 -8.98 -0.45 14.30
C PRO A 361 -9.89 0.18 13.24
N ASP A 362 -9.45 1.28 12.59
CA ASP A 362 -10.24 1.96 11.55
C ASP A 362 -10.55 1.03 10.37
N SER A 363 -9.54 0.28 9.90
CA SER A 363 -9.72 -0.63 8.78
C SER A 363 -10.51 -1.89 9.13
N MET A 364 -10.44 -2.35 10.40
CA MET A 364 -11.26 -3.47 10.90
C MET A 364 -12.73 -3.07 10.92
N HIS A 365 -13.07 -1.90 11.45
CA HIS A 365 -14.44 -1.37 11.41
C HIS A 365 -14.94 -1.28 9.96
N ALA A 366 -14.17 -0.67 9.06
CA ALA A 366 -14.56 -0.54 7.65
C ALA A 366 -14.83 -1.88 6.96
N GLY A 367 -13.98 -2.90 7.23
CA GLY A 367 -14.16 -4.25 6.69
C GLY A 367 -15.40 -4.95 7.24
N LEU A 368 -15.65 -4.85 8.55
CA LEU A 368 -16.84 -5.41 9.22
C LEU A 368 -18.12 -4.73 8.73
N ASP A 369 -18.11 -3.41 8.59
CA ASP A 369 -19.25 -2.67 8.01
C ASP A 369 -19.53 -3.09 6.58
N GLY A 370 -18.49 -3.33 5.76
CA GLY A 370 -18.62 -3.85 4.41
C GLY A 370 -19.26 -5.23 4.38
N LEU A 371 -18.80 -6.14 5.26
CA LEU A 371 -19.39 -7.47 5.40
C LEU A 371 -20.86 -7.40 5.88
N ALA A 372 -21.17 -6.52 6.83
CA ALA A 372 -22.53 -6.33 7.34
C ALA A 372 -23.50 -5.81 6.26
N ARG A 373 -23.03 -4.89 5.40
CA ARG A 373 -23.81 -4.36 4.26
C ARG A 373 -23.92 -5.33 3.10
N TRP A 374 -23.04 -6.34 3.01
CA TRP A 374 -23.08 -7.32 1.93
C TRP A 374 -24.38 -8.13 2.00
N SER A 375 -25.25 -7.97 1.01
CA SER A 375 -26.56 -8.62 0.97
C SER A 375 -26.77 -9.54 -0.24
N GLU A 376 -25.91 -9.45 -1.26
CA GLU A 376 -26.02 -10.30 -2.45
C GLU A 376 -25.65 -11.75 -2.13
N GLY A 377 -26.66 -12.62 -2.13
CA GLY A 377 -26.46 -14.04 -1.84
C GLY A 377 -26.00 -14.36 -0.43
N ALA A 378 -25.86 -13.35 0.45
CA ALA A 378 -25.37 -13.55 1.81
C ALA A 378 -26.50 -14.04 2.71
N GLN A 379 -26.45 -15.31 3.11
CA GLN A 379 -27.33 -15.92 4.11
C GLN A 379 -26.59 -16.13 5.44
N TYR A 380 -25.28 -16.19 5.41
CA TYR A 380 -24.42 -16.37 6.59
C TYR A 380 -23.11 -15.59 6.45
N ARG A 381 -22.82 -14.67 7.36
CA ARG A 381 -21.66 -13.77 7.35
C ARG A 381 -20.63 -14.21 8.35
N VAL A 382 -19.42 -14.52 7.89
CA VAL A 382 -18.32 -14.98 8.72
C VAL A 382 -17.17 -13.97 8.68
N ALA A 383 -16.80 -13.44 9.85
CA ALA A 383 -15.62 -12.59 9.99
C ALA A 383 -14.44 -13.43 10.50
N VAL A 384 -13.42 -13.63 9.65
CA VAL A 384 -12.18 -14.31 9.98
C VAL A 384 -11.12 -13.26 10.30
N LEU A 385 -10.85 -13.08 11.58
CA LEU A 385 -10.11 -11.93 12.10
C LEU A 385 -8.78 -12.37 12.71
N GLY A 386 -7.67 -11.88 12.15
CA GLY A 386 -6.33 -11.98 12.72
C GLY A 386 -6.01 -10.80 13.63
N ALA A 387 -4.91 -10.90 14.38
CA ALA A 387 -4.43 -9.83 15.24
C ALA A 387 -4.07 -8.57 14.46
N MET A 388 -4.28 -7.43 15.08
CA MET A 388 -3.74 -6.13 14.68
C MET A 388 -2.39 -5.91 15.37
N LEU A 389 -1.44 -5.27 14.70
CA LEU A 389 -0.11 -5.00 15.23
C LEU A 389 0.17 -3.50 15.33
N GLU A 390 1.21 -3.15 16.09
CA GLU A 390 1.72 -1.77 16.22
C GLU A 390 0.70 -0.77 16.76
N LEU A 391 -0.26 -1.25 17.57
CA LEU A 391 -1.38 -0.43 18.06
C LEU A 391 -0.98 0.52 19.18
N GLY A 392 -0.04 0.10 20.05
CA GLY A 392 0.25 0.80 21.29
C GLY A 392 -0.91 0.78 22.28
N GLY A 393 -0.66 1.29 23.49
CA GLY A 393 -1.68 1.35 24.52
C GLY A 393 -2.19 -0.02 24.99
N ASP A 394 -3.49 -0.15 25.21
CA ASP A 394 -4.11 -1.42 25.60
C ASP A 394 -4.54 -2.23 24.36
N GLU A 395 -3.59 -2.92 23.74
CA GLU A 395 -3.82 -3.77 22.55
C GLU A 395 -4.91 -4.82 22.80
N LYS A 396 -4.97 -5.40 24.00
CA LYS A 396 -5.99 -6.39 24.37
C LYS A 396 -7.39 -5.78 24.35
N GLN A 397 -7.54 -4.58 24.91
CA GLN A 397 -8.83 -3.89 24.91
C GLN A 397 -9.25 -3.50 23.49
N LEU A 398 -8.31 -3.07 22.65
CA LEU A 398 -8.60 -2.78 21.25
C LEU A 398 -9.08 -4.03 20.48
N HIS A 399 -8.45 -5.19 20.69
CA HIS A 399 -8.90 -6.45 20.08
C HIS A 399 -10.29 -6.86 20.61
N ARG A 400 -10.55 -6.74 21.93
CA ARG A 400 -11.89 -6.98 22.48
C ARG A 400 -12.95 -6.08 21.85
N SER A 401 -12.64 -4.79 21.67
CA SER A 401 -13.59 -3.85 21.08
C SER A 401 -13.94 -4.21 19.62
N ILE A 402 -12.98 -4.71 18.84
CA ILE A 402 -13.25 -5.18 17.48
C ILE A 402 -14.13 -6.43 17.49
N GLY A 403 -13.87 -7.39 18.39
CA GLY A 403 -14.71 -8.57 18.53
C GLY A 403 -16.15 -8.20 18.92
N ALA A 404 -16.31 -7.29 19.88
CA ALA A 404 -17.62 -6.77 20.29
C ALA A 404 -18.33 -6.05 19.14
N TYR A 405 -17.60 -5.23 18.38
CA TYR A 405 -18.13 -4.52 17.21
C TYR A 405 -18.69 -5.49 16.17
N ALA A 406 -17.99 -6.59 15.86
CA ALA A 406 -18.49 -7.62 14.95
C ALA A 406 -19.82 -8.20 15.42
N ALA A 407 -19.94 -8.52 16.71
CA ALA A 407 -21.17 -9.08 17.30
C ALA A 407 -22.36 -8.10 17.25
N GLU A 408 -22.10 -6.79 17.36
CA GLU A 408 -23.14 -5.74 17.36
C GLU A 408 -23.59 -5.34 15.94
N HIS A 409 -22.86 -5.75 14.88
CA HIS A 409 -23.07 -5.27 13.51
C HIS A 409 -23.57 -6.36 12.52
N GLY A 410 -24.27 -7.39 13.04
CA GLY A 410 -24.98 -8.36 12.20
C GLY A 410 -24.05 -9.38 11.51
N ILE A 411 -22.92 -9.69 12.09
CA ILE A 411 -22.07 -10.80 11.71
C ILE A 411 -22.61 -12.07 12.40
N ASP A 412 -22.74 -13.17 11.66
CA ASP A 412 -23.30 -14.41 12.19
C ASP A 412 -22.28 -15.24 12.95
N GLU A 413 -20.99 -15.21 12.51
CA GLU A 413 -19.94 -15.94 13.16
C GLU A 413 -18.59 -15.22 13.09
N VAL A 414 -17.80 -15.28 14.18
CA VAL A 414 -16.43 -14.79 14.24
C VAL A 414 -15.48 -15.97 14.40
N VAL A 415 -14.49 -16.07 13.51
CA VAL A 415 -13.34 -16.98 13.62
C VAL A 415 -12.11 -16.12 13.93
N ALA A 416 -11.68 -16.08 15.17
CA ALA A 416 -10.45 -15.40 15.56
C ALA A 416 -9.23 -16.29 15.22
N VAL A 417 -8.22 -15.74 14.54
CA VAL A 417 -7.08 -16.52 14.05
C VAL A 417 -5.78 -16.07 14.71
N GLY A 418 -5.22 -16.96 15.51
CA GLY A 418 -3.94 -16.80 16.20
C GLY A 418 -2.76 -17.40 15.43
N SER A 419 -1.69 -17.70 16.16
CA SER A 419 -0.46 -18.25 15.60
C SER A 419 0.05 -19.43 16.45
N PRO A 420 0.47 -20.53 15.82
CA PRO A 420 1.04 -21.67 16.54
C PRO A 420 2.47 -21.42 17.04
N THR A 421 3.14 -20.43 16.50
CA THR A 421 4.55 -20.11 16.79
C THR A 421 4.75 -18.78 17.53
N ASP A 422 3.71 -17.95 17.59
CA ASP A 422 3.73 -16.64 18.26
C ASP A 422 2.60 -16.56 19.29
N GLN A 423 2.97 -16.74 20.56
CA GLN A 423 2.01 -16.70 21.67
C GLN A 423 1.33 -15.34 21.87
N ALA A 424 2.00 -14.24 21.48
CA ALA A 424 1.41 -12.91 21.60
C ALA A 424 0.29 -12.73 20.57
N LEU A 425 0.53 -13.11 19.32
CA LEU A 425 -0.51 -13.10 18.27
C LEU A 425 -1.69 -14.01 18.63
N ASP A 426 -1.40 -15.21 19.18
CA ASP A 426 -2.45 -16.14 19.60
C ASP A 426 -3.30 -15.55 20.73
N ALA A 427 -2.66 -14.94 21.73
CA ALA A 427 -3.36 -14.29 22.85
C ALA A 427 -4.24 -13.12 22.37
N LEU A 428 -3.77 -12.29 21.43
CA LEU A 428 -4.54 -11.18 20.85
C LEU A 428 -5.76 -11.67 20.06
N ALA A 429 -5.63 -12.77 19.31
CA ALA A 429 -6.78 -13.45 18.69
C ALA A 429 -7.79 -13.96 19.73
N GLY A 430 -7.31 -14.48 20.86
CA GLY A 430 -8.15 -14.85 21.99
C GLY A 430 -8.95 -13.68 22.56
N GLU A 431 -8.37 -12.48 22.59
CA GLU A 431 -9.07 -11.26 23.03
C GLU A 431 -10.17 -10.82 22.02
N LEU A 432 -9.95 -10.98 20.71
CA LEU A 432 -11.00 -10.80 19.69
C LEU A 432 -12.19 -11.74 19.97
N ALA A 433 -11.91 -13.04 20.12
CA ALA A 433 -12.93 -14.04 20.41
C ALA A 433 -13.69 -13.73 21.73
N GLN A 434 -12.97 -13.31 22.77
CA GLN A 434 -13.56 -12.96 24.06
C GLN A 434 -14.48 -11.73 23.95
N GLY A 435 -14.06 -10.72 23.15
CA GLY A 435 -14.86 -9.52 22.90
C GLY A 435 -16.21 -9.85 22.24
N ALA A 436 -16.18 -10.67 21.18
CA ALA A 436 -17.39 -11.12 20.49
C ALA A 436 -18.33 -11.92 21.42
N LYS A 437 -17.80 -12.89 22.17
CA LYS A 437 -18.58 -13.70 23.14
C LYS A 437 -19.23 -12.87 24.25
N ASN A 438 -18.56 -11.81 24.69
CA ASN A 438 -19.07 -10.98 25.79
C ASN A 438 -20.17 -10.01 25.30
N ALA A 439 -20.12 -9.58 24.05
CA ALA A 439 -21.09 -8.64 23.48
C ALA A 439 -22.41 -9.36 23.11
N ASP A 440 -22.34 -10.52 22.48
CA ASP A 440 -23.47 -11.38 22.18
C ASP A 440 -23.16 -12.84 22.53
N GLY A 441 -23.70 -13.33 23.62
CA GLY A 441 -23.50 -14.71 24.08
C GLY A 441 -24.17 -15.78 23.19
N ALA A 442 -25.02 -15.39 22.24
CA ALA A 442 -25.66 -16.29 21.28
C ALA A 442 -24.89 -16.41 19.96
N MET A 443 -23.97 -15.48 19.70
CA MET A 443 -23.12 -15.48 18.51
C MET A 443 -22.18 -16.70 18.47
N ALA A 444 -22.03 -17.30 17.29
CA ALA A 444 -21.04 -18.34 17.07
C ALA A 444 -19.63 -17.71 17.06
N VAL A 445 -18.73 -18.19 17.91
CA VAL A 445 -17.37 -17.67 18.01
C VAL A 445 -16.40 -18.83 18.16
N GLU A 446 -15.47 -18.93 17.22
CA GLU A 446 -14.38 -19.90 17.22
C GLU A 446 -13.03 -19.20 17.36
N TRP A 447 -12.06 -19.94 17.90
CA TRP A 447 -10.68 -19.49 18.02
C TRP A 447 -9.77 -20.54 17.40
N ALA A 448 -9.21 -20.21 16.24
CA ALA A 448 -8.23 -21.01 15.54
C ALA A 448 -6.81 -20.59 15.92
N HIS A 449 -5.97 -21.54 16.31
CA HIS A 449 -4.57 -21.30 16.66
C HIS A 449 -3.61 -21.34 15.44
N SER A 450 -4.16 -21.41 14.25
CA SER A 450 -3.41 -21.31 12.99
C SER A 450 -4.32 -21.05 11.80
N ALA A 451 -3.76 -20.52 10.70
CA ALA A 451 -4.49 -20.36 9.44
C ALA A 451 -4.99 -21.72 8.87
N ALA A 452 -4.28 -22.84 9.16
CA ALA A 452 -4.72 -24.17 8.74
C ALA A 452 -5.98 -24.63 9.49
N GLN A 453 -6.05 -24.37 10.81
CA GLN A 453 -7.28 -24.66 11.56
C GLN A 453 -8.45 -23.78 11.11
N ALA A 454 -8.18 -22.49 10.82
CA ALA A 454 -9.19 -21.60 10.27
C ALA A 454 -9.72 -22.11 8.93
N ASP A 455 -8.86 -22.62 8.04
CA ASP A 455 -9.26 -23.26 6.76
C ASP A 455 -10.29 -24.38 7.00
N ASP A 456 -9.98 -25.33 7.89
CA ASP A 456 -10.88 -26.44 8.21
C ASP A 456 -12.22 -25.95 8.80
N MET A 457 -12.19 -24.94 9.71
CA MET A 457 -13.38 -24.36 10.30
C MET A 457 -14.27 -23.70 9.24
N ILE A 458 -13.69 -22.88 8.36
CA ILE A 458 -14.43 -22.16 7.32
C ILE A 458 -15.06 -23.12 6.32
N VAL A 459 -14.33 -24.16 5.89
CA VAL A 459 -14.87 -25.21 5.01
C VAL A 459 -16.05 -25.91 5.68
N ARG A 460 -15.99 -26.19 6.98
CA ARG A 460 -17.09 -26.78 7.74
C ARG A 460 -18.29 -25.83 7.80
N ILE A 461 -18.08 -24.57 8.21
CA ILE A 461 -19.13 -23.55 8.30
C ILE A 461 -19.84 -23.37 6.95
N ALA A 462 -19.09 -23.24 5.87
CA ALA A 462 -19.64 -23.03 4.54
C ALA A 462 -20.37 -24.29 3.97
N ARG A 463 -20.15 -25.48 4.53
CA ARG A 463 -20.97 -26.68 4.24
C ARG A 463 -22.27 -26.71 5.01
N GLU A 464 -22.27 -26.15 6.23
CA GLU A 464 -23.44 -26.12 7.12
C GLU A 464 -24.37 -24.97 6.77
N HIS A 465 -23.86 -23.89 6.17
CA HIS A 465 -24.60 -22.66 5.85
C HIS A 465 -24.47 -22.30 4.36
N GLU A 466 -25.56 -22.44 3.63
CA GLU A 466 -25.62 -22.00 2.23
C GLU A 466 -25.55 -20.47 2.15
N GLY A 467 -24.90 -19.94 1.10
CA GLY A 467 -24.74 -18.49 0.92
C GLY A 467 -23.79 -17.86 1.93
N THR A 468 -22.77 -18.60 2.38
CA THR A 468 -21.73 -18.07 3.26
C THR A 468 -20.89 -17.01 2.55
N VAL A 469 -20.70 -15.87 3.21
CA VAL A 469 -19.77 -14.81 2.82
C VAL A 469 -18.72 -14.65 3.90
N VAL A 470 -17.43 -14.74 3.52
CA VAL A 470 -16.28 -14.75 4.42
C VAL A 470 -15.45 -13.50 4.20
N LEU A 471 -15.24 -12.70 5.25
CA LEU A 471 -14.23 -11.64 5.26
C LEU A 471 -12.95 -12.20 5.90
N LEU A 472 -11.80 -12.14 5.19
CA LEU A 472 -10.48 -12.34 5.79
C LEU A 472 -9.85 -10.99 6.11
N LYS A 473 -9.52 -10.72 7.38
CA LYS A 473 -8.87 -9.49 7.77
C LYS A 473 -7.95 -9.67 8.99
N GLY A 474 -6.69 -9.23 8.84
CA GLY A 474 -5.68 -9.31 9.90
C GLY A 474 -4.38 -8.66 9.46
N SER A 475 -3.42 -8.52 10.36
CA SER A 475 -2.05 -8.16 9.99
C SER A 475 -1.42 -9.25 9.13
N HIS A 476 -0.41 -8.90 8.35
CA HIS A 476 0.30 -9.87 7.49
C HIS A 476 0.85 -11.07 8.31
N ALA A 477 1.29 -10.83 9.54
CA ALA A 477 1.79 -11.87 10.44
C ALA A 477 0.72 -12.92 10.86
N SER A 478 -0.58 -12.62 10.68
CA SER A 478 -1.66 -13.57 10.97
C SER A 478 -1.71 -14.77 10.00
N GLY A 479 -1.01 -14.69 8.84
CA GLY A 479 -0.99 -15.72 7.81
C GLY A 479 -2.27 -15.81 6.96
N LEU A 480 -3.22 -14.89 7.13
CA LEU A 480 -4.49 -14.88 6.38
C LEU A 480 -4.29 -14.61 4.89
N SER A 481 -3.30 -13.77 4.51
CA SER A 481 -2.95 -13.56 3.10
C SER A 481 -2.51 -14.85 2.42
N THR A 482 -1.68 -15.65 3.10
CA THR A 482 -1.27 -16.97 2.59
C THR A 482 -2.44 -17.96 2.47
N LEU A 483 -3.44 -17.84 3.37
CA LEU A 483 -4.67 -18.61 3.28
C LEU A 483 -5.48 -18.21 2.04
N ALA A 484 -5.66 -16.92 1.79
CA ALA A 484 -6.34 -16.39 0.61
C ALA A 484 -5.65 -16.83 -0.71
N GLU A 485 -4.31 -16.77 -0.75
CA GLU A 485 -3.53 -17.23 -1.91
C GLU A 485 -3.75 -18.73 -2.18
N ARG A 486 -3.80 -19.56 -1.14
CA ARG A 486 -4.10 -20.99 -1.27
C ARG A 486 -5.47 -21.23 -1.88
N TRP A 487 -6.48 -20.50 -1.41
CA TRP A 487 -7.84 -20.64 -1.94
C TRP A 487 -7.95 -20.21 -3.42
N SER A 488 -7.19 -19.17 -3.81
CA SER A 488 -7.13 -18.70 -5.19
C SER A 488 -6.33 -19.65 -6.12
N ALA A 489 -5.40 -20.43 -5.59
CA ALA A 489 -4.58 -21.38 -6.38
C ALA A 489 -5.34 -22.66 -6.75
N ASP A 490 -6.31 -23.07 -5.94
CA ASP A 490 -7.13 -24.26 -6.20
C ASP A 490 -8.18 -24.05 -7.32
N GLU A 491 -8.35 -22.79 -7.80
CA GLU A 491 -9.22 -22.44 -8.95
C GLU A 491 -8.55 -22.63 -10.32
N LYS A 492 -7.27 -23.01 -10.39
CA LYS A 492 -6.50 -23.25 -11.64
C LYS A 492 -6.30 -24.75 -11.88
#